data_9710efd914b33fb41760b8213e5923cc
#
_entry.id   9710efd914b33fb41760b8213e5923cc
#
_cell.length_a   1.000
_cell.length_b   1.000
_cell.length_c   1.000
_cell.angle_alpha   90.00
_cell.angle_beta   90.00
_cell.angle_gamma   90.00
#
_symmetry.space_group_name_H-M   'P 1'
#
loop_
_entity.id
_entity.type
_entity.pdbx_description
1 polymer ?
#
loop_
_entity_poly.entity_id
_entity_poly.type
_entity_poly.pdbx_seq_one_letter_code
_entity_poly.pdbx_strand_id
1 'polypeptide(L)' 'MIKIADDPDKNKFTHEAYRIWNEISCDIKEKLLNNVYCGSCEDITTIIDYVGKTSRNDLVLNGKCKKCGHEVARLIENE' A
#
# COMPACT_ATOMS: atom_id res chain seq x y z
N MET A 1 -13.58 -2.87 24.18
CA MET A 1 -13.43 -2.77 23.69
C MET A 1 -12.70 -2.79 23.03
N ILE A 2 -12.38 -2.96 22.79
CA ILE A 2 -11.90 -3.02 22.29
C ILE A 2 -11.38 -2.76 21.41
N LYS A 3 -11.05 -2.64 21.24
CA LYS A 3 -10.58 -2.33 20.51
C LYS A 3 -10.08 -2.44 19.59
N ILE A 4 -10.36 -2.56 19.35
CA ILE A 4 -10.00 -2.62 18.51
C ILE A 4 -9.25 -2.31 17.80
N ALA A 5 -9.48 -2.60 17.99
CA ALA A 5 -8.97 -2.25 17.24
C ALA A 5 -8.09 -1.44 16.74
N ASP A 6 -7.34 -1.59 16.87
CA ASP A 6 -6.33 -0.74 16.34
C ASP A 6 -5.61 -1.41 15.20
N ASP A 7 -6.36 -1.63 14.16
CA ASP A 7 -5.77 -2.03 12.90
C ASP A 7 -4.95 -0.85 12.40
N PRO A 8 -3.61 -0.94 12.34
CA PRO A 8 -2.80 0.20 11.92
C PRO A 8 -3.08 0.65 10.48
N ASP A 9 -3.60 -0.25 9.67
CA ASP A 9 -3.92 0.09 8.28
C ASP A 9 -5.19 0.91 8.16
N LYS A 10 -6.07 0.81 9.14
CA LYS A 10 -7.36 1.48 9.07
C LYS A 10 -7.22 3.00 9.00
N ASN A 11 -6.27 3.57 9.72
CA ASN A 11 -6.05 5.02 9.73
C ASN A 11 -5.23 5.52 8.56
N LYS A 12 -4.58 4.61 7.85
CA LYS A 12 -3.72 4.95 6.72
C LYS A 12 -4.43 4.81 5.39
N PHE A 13 -5.66 4.31 5.39
CA PHE A 13 -6.41 4.04 4.18
C PHE A 13 -7.73 4.79 4.20
N THR A 14 -8.16 5.29 3.05
CA THR A 14 -9.53 5.73 2.93
C THR A 14 -10.44 4.52 3.09
N HIS A 15 -11.72 4.77 3.36
CA HIS A 15 -12.67 3.69 3.61
C HIS A 15 -12.73 2.70 2.45
N GLU A 16 -12.83 3.19 1.23
CA GLU A 16 -12.89 2.33 0.06
C GLU A 16 -11.58 1.60 -0.18
N ALA A 17 -10.46 2.29 -0.01
CA ALA A 17 -9.15 1.68 -0.18
C ALA A 17 -8.94 0.56 0.83
N TYR A 18 -9.39 0.78 2.06
CA TYR A 18 -9.28 -0.23 3.10
C TYR A 18 -10.05 -1.49 2.74
N ARG A 19 -11.26 -1.32 2.20
CA ARG A 19 -12.07 -2.46 1.78
C ARG A 19 -11.36 -3.28 0.69
N ILE A 20 -10.83 -2.58 -0.32
CA ILE A 20 -10.13 -3.25 -1.42
C ILE A 20 -8.91 -3.99 -0.89
N TRP A 21 -8.14 -3.31 -0.03
CA TRP A 21 -6.93 -3.89 0.54
C TRP A 21 -7.22 -5.16 1.32
N ASN A 22 -8.32 -5.15 2.11
CA ASN A 22 -8.68 -6.31 2.92
C ASN A 22 -9.16 -7.51 2.11
N GLU A 23 -9.57 -7.29 0.88
CA GLU A 23 -10.00 -8.38 0.01
C GLU A 23 -8.82 -9.08 -0.66
N ILE A 24 -7.64 -8.52 -0.55
CA ILE A 24 -6.44 -9.11 -1.14
C ILE A 24 -5.84 -10.08 -0.13
N SER A 25 -5.45 -11.26 -0.61
CA SER A 25 -4.84 -12.26 0.27
C SER A 25 -3.48 -11.76 0.79
N CYS A 26 -3.08 -12.28 1.94
CA CYS A 26 -1.81 -11.87 2.55
C CYS A 26 -0.62 -12.16 1.65
N ASP A 27 -0.65 -13.27 0.94
CA ASP A 27 0.43 -13.63 0.03
C ASP A 27 0.58 -12.62 -1.08
N ILE A 28 -0.54 -12.18 -1.64
CA ILE A 28 -0.53 -11.20 -2.72
C ILE A 28 -0.12 -9.83 -2.19
N LYS A 29 -0.61 -9.46 -0.99
CA LYS A 29 -0.21 -8.20 -0.36
C LYS A 29 1.30 -8.13 -0.24
N GLU A 30 1.91 -9.21 0.24
CA GLU A 30 3.35 -9.24 0.43
C GLU A 30 4.08 -9.04 -0.89
N LYS A 31 3.62 -9.68 -1.94
CA LYS A 31 4.23 -9.52 -3.26
C LYS A 31 4.09 -8.10 -3.78
N LEU A 32 2.92 -7.50 -3.59
CA LEU A 32 2.69 -6.13 -4.04
C LEU A 32 3.58 -5.14 -3.31
N LEU A 33 3.75 -5.33 -2.00
CA LEU A 33 4.58 -4.42 -1.20
C LEU A 33 6.07 -4.56 -1.52
N ASN A 34 6.50 -5.74 -1.93
CA ASN A 34 7.92 -6.00 -2.20
C ASN A 34 8.30 -5.83 -3.66
N ASN A 35 7.40 -5.32 -4.48
CA ASN A 35 7.63 -5.24 -5.92
C ASN A 35 7.25 -3.86 -6.44
N VAL A 36 7.86 -2.85 -5.87
CA VAL A 36 7.59 -1.46 -6.19
C VAL A 36 8.83 -0.84 -6.81
N TYR A 37 8.67 -0.15 -7.93
CA TYR A 37 9.79 0.49 -8.58
C TYR A 37 10.11 1.83 -7.91
N CYS A 38 11.37 2.05 -7.60
CA CYS A 38 11.84 3.32 -7.06
C CYS A 38 12.67 4.04 -8.12
N GLY A 39 12.21 5.21 -8.56
CA GLY A 39 12.91 5.98 -9.56
C GLY A 39 14.26 6.50 -9.08
N SER A 40 14.42 6.74 -7.77
CA SER A 40 15.67 7.21 -7.22
C SER A 40 16.72 6.11 -7.18
N CYS A 41 16.30 4.89 -6.78
CA CYS A 41 17.20 3.75 -6.76
C CYS A 41 17.37 3.14 -8.13
N GLU A 42 16.43 3.40 -9.04
CA GLU A 42 16.37 2.80 -10.37
C GLU A 42 16.31 1.28 -10.26
N ASP A 43 15.52 0.80 -9.30
CA ASP A 43 15.44 -0.63 -9.01
C ASP A 43 14.12 -0.91 -8.29
N ILE A 44 13.81 -2.20 -8.19
CA ILE A 44 12.66 -2.67 -7.44
C ILE A 44 12.98 -2.63 -5.95
N THR A 45 12.01 -2.19 -5.18
CA THR A 45 12.18 -2.05 -3.73
C THR A 45 10.90 -2.44 -3.02
N THR A 46 10.93 -2.33 -1.70
CA THR A 46 9.77 -2.53 -0.84
C THR A 46 9.23 -1.17 -0.42
N ILE A 47 7.92 -1.00 -0.49
CA ILE A 47 7.28 0.23 -0.03
C ILE A 47 7.01 0.10 1.47
N ILE A 48 7.35 1.14 2.22
CA ILE A 48 7.11 1.20 3.66
C ILE A 48 6.37 2.48 3.99
N ASP A 49 5.80 2.54 5.18
CA ASP A 49 5.04 3.71 5.65
C ASP A 49 4.00 4.17 4.64
N TYR A 50 3.33 3.19 4.03
CA TYR A 50 2.39 3.46 2.97
C TYR A 50 1.03 3.85 3.49
N VAL A 51 0.32 4.65 2.68
CA VAL A 51 -1.09 4.96 2.89
C VAL A 51 -1.82 4.53 1.62
N GLY A 52 -3.10 4.29 1.73
CA GLY A 52 -3.89 3.82 0.59
C GLY A 52 -5.07 4.73 0.31
N LYS A 53 -5.34 4.94 -0.97
CA LYS A 53 -6.50 5.69 -1.41
C LYS A 53 -6.96 5.10 -2.72
N THR A 54 -8.14 5.51 -3.17
CA THR A 54 -8.67 5.03 -4.44
C THR A 54 -8.56 6.13 -5.50
N SER A 55 -8.37 5.70 -6.73
CA SER A 55 -8.36 6.57 -7.88
C SER A 55 -9.03 5.81 -9.01
N ARG A 56 -10.18 6.26 -9.45
CA ARG A 56 -10.95 5.62 -10.52
C ARG A 56 -11.22 4.15 -10.21
N ASN A 57 -11.58 3.87 -8.96
CA ASN A 57 -11.88 2.53 -8.45
C ASN A 57 -10.67 1.63 -8.28
N ASP A 58 -9.48 2.12 -8.58
CA ASP A 58 -8.25 1.36 -8.33
C ASP A 58 -7.64 1.78 -7.01
N LEU A 59 -6.90 0.87 -6.40
CA LEU A 59 -6.21 1.14 -5.16
C LEU A 59 -4.83 1.71 -5.45
N VAL A 60 -4.50 2.83 -4.81
CA VAL A 60 -3.18 3.45 -4.95
C VAL A 60 -2.51 3.47 -3.59
N LEU A 61 -1.33 2.88 -3.51
CA LEU A 61 -0.51 2.93 -2.31
C LEU A 61 0.57 3.98 -2.51
N ASN A 62 0.71 4.86 -1.52
CA ASN A 62 1.75 5.88 -1.52
C ASN A 62 2.57 5.69 -0.26
N GLY A 63 3.88 5.60 -0.39
CA GLY A 63 4.74 5.38 0.76
C GLY A 63 6.16 5.76 0.43
N LYS A 64 7.10 5.06 1.06
CA LYS A 64 8.51 5.38 0.92
C LYS A 64 9.28 4.13 0.54
N CYS A 65 10.37 4.35 -0.19
CA CYS A 65 11.30 3.30 -0.54
C CYS A 65 12.06 2.85 0.69
N LYS A 66 12.08 1.56 0.94
CA LYS A 66 12.80 1.03 2.10
C LYS A 66 14.29 1.29 2.02
N LYS A 67 14.83 1.39 0.80
CA LYS A 67 16.27 1.55 0.61
C LYS A 67 16.75 3.00 0.71
N CYS A 68 16.02 3.93 0.12
CA CYS A 68 16.50 5.32 0.05
C CYS A 68 15.56 6.33 0.68
N GLY A 69 14.36 5.95 1.04
CA GLY A 69 13.43 6.84 1.72
C GLY A 69 12.68 7.80 0.82
N HIS A 70 12.89 7.76 -0.47
CA HIS A 70 12.13 8.61 -1.40
C HIS A 70 10.71 8.10 -1.55
N GLU A 71 9.82 8.99 -1.94
CA GLU A 71 8.43 8.63 -2.14
C GLU A 71 8.28 7.68 -3.33
N VAL A 72 7.47 6.65 -3.13
CA VAL A 72 7.13 5.71 -4.20
C VAL A 72 5.63 5.45 -4.13
N ALA A 73 5.08 4.99 -5.24
CA ALA A 73 3.66 4.71 -5.33
C ALA A 73 3.46 3.40 -6.09
N ARG A 74 2.36 2.73 -5.75
CA ARG A 74 2.00 1.47 -6.40
C ARG A 74 0.52 1.53 -6.76
N LEU A 75 0.21 1.35 -8.04
CA LEU A 75 -1.16 1.23 -8.49
C LEU A 75 -1.56 -0.24 -8.49
N ILE A 76 -2.68 -0.53 -7.87
CA ILE A 76 -3.22 -1.88 -7.82
C ILE A 76 -4.58 -1.82 -8.48
N GLU A 77 -4.67 -2.39 -9.67
CA GLU A 77 -5.91 -2.36 -10.44
C GLU A 77 -6.95 -3.25 -9.78
N ASN A 78 -8.14 -2.69 -9.61
CA ASN A 78 -9.27 -3.40 -9.03
C ASN A 78 -10.24 -3.72 -10.17
N GLU A 79 -10.40 -5.00 -10.45
CA GLU A 79 -11.31 -5.43 -11.50
C GLU A 79 -12.69 -5.69 -10.98
#